data_626fab15af79c572dca6fd74f70298ae
#
_entry.id   626fab15af79c572dca6fd74f70298ae
#
_cell.length_a   1.000
_cell.length_b   1.000
_cell.length_c   1.000
_cell.angle_alpha   90.00
_cell.angle_beta   90.00
_cell.angle_gamma   90.00
#
_symmetry.space_group_name_H-M   'P 1'
#
loop_
_entity.id
_entity.type
_entity.pdbx_description
1 polymer ?
#
loop_
_entity_poly.entity_id
_entity_poly.type
_entity_poly.pdbx_seq_one_letter_code
_entity_poly.pdbx_strand_id
1 'polypeptide(L)'
;MTIRRFGSVASSVLGLLSAVGVSALCSTVSAAPQKLAEFNEKGNFLLIGNTVGWDCASGVPQPIVGSVNTGSCSSNTEDSSADILWQSDGTTATADGSTTPLRASSAAFLSIPPGSVVVHARLFWAAQLPLGASAGRQVGMDRPGGFQSVITNDPAFPGLTVNNGGRTYYQGNADITKLVQQNGSGVYRVTGIPTTSLKDVLENVAFVNWHMMVVYRKSDEPTRNIVVYRGLDTVQQGLNANATLDGFLVPNSGFSGQLGIVGYEGDDSLTGDSFLFNGSVLSNQINPASNFFNSSRSTLGAPVSIVGDLPQMSGQPSSMVGIDLDVVDVTAQLSAGATSAQLQATSSGDLFFLGGFATGISTLFPVFSESTKTYVNVSRPGKPVIPGDTVKYTLNVVNSGSDTSIGTVLRDTLPAELTYVPGSLQITSGANAGAKTDVSGDDQAEYDSQTHNPIMT
;
A
#
# COMPACT_ATOMS: atom_id res chain seq x y z
N MET A 1 13.11 -45.68 -8.27
CA MET A 1 12.79 -47.10 -8.41
C MET A 1 11.26 -47.26 -8.29
N THR A 2 10.72 -47.68 -9.42
CA THR A 2 9.45 -48.43 -9.71
C THR A 2 8.10 -47.77 -9.37
N ILE A 3 7.45 -47.35 -10.46
CA ILE A 3 6.05 -47.06 -10.70
C ILE A 3 5.22 -48.36 -10.64
N ARG A 4 3.99 -48.31 -10.11
CA ARG A 4 2.90 -49.19 -10.56
C ARG A 4 1.58 -48.44 -10.67
N ARG A 5 1.01 -48.45 -11.90
CA ARG A 5 -0.42 -48.23 -12.24
C ARG A 5 -1.27 -49.45 -11.90
N PHE A 6 -2.53 -49.23 -11.51
CA PHE A 6 -3.65 -50.15 -11.72
C PHE A 6 -4.86 -49.30 -12.14
N GLY A 7 -5.53 -49.68 -12.95
CA GLY A 7 -6.32 -50.21 -13.98
C GLY A 7 -7.80 -50.07 -13.65
N SER A 8 -8.55 -49.50 -14.63
CA SER A 8 -9.99 -49.25 -14.65
C SER A 8 -10.81 -50.51 -14.63
N VAL A 9 -11.99 -50.49 -13.94
CA VAL A 9 -13.14 -51.33 -14.27
C VAL A 9 -14.37 -50.45 -14.39
N ALA A 10 -14.95 -50.44 -15.58
CA ALA A 10 -16.23 -49.81 -15.87
C ALA A 10 -17.40 -50.73 -15.42
N SER A 11 -18.40 -50.18 -14.77
CA SER A 11 -19.70 -50.78 -14.64
C SER A 11 -20.78 -49.74 -14.90
N SER A 12 -21.51 -49.98 -15.97
CA SER A 12 -22.68 -49.21 -16.43
C SER A 12 -23.88 -49.51 -15.53
N VAL A 13 -24.45 -48.50 -14.91
CA VAL A 13 -25.81 -48.55 -14.34
C VAL A 13 -26.59 -47.37 -14.90
N LEU A 14 -27.62 -47.71 -15.70
CA LEU A 14 -28.60 -46.78 -16.25
C LEU A 14 -29.60 -46.43 -15.15
N GLY A 15 -29.55 -45.19 -14.62
CA GLY A 15 -30.52 -44.65 -13.67
C GLY A 15 -31.13 -43.36 -14.20
N LEU A 16 -32.46 -43.33 -14.36
CA LEU A 16 -33.24 -42.14 -14.67
C LEU A 16 -32.95 -41.05 -13.63
N LEU A 17 -32.44 -39.90 -14.04
CA LEU A 17 -32.39 -38.72 -13.20
C LEU A 17 -33.48 -37.73 -13.62
N SER A 18 -34.46 -37.54 -12.75
CA SER A 18 -35.36 -36.40 -12.73
C SER A 18 -34.53 -35.13 -12.54
N ALA A 19 -34.62 -34.21 -13.48
CA ALA A 19 -33.96 -32.88 -13.39
C ALA A 19 -34.67 -32.05 -12.30
N VAL A 20 -34.09 -32.01 -11.10
CA VAL A 20 -34.35 -30.95 -10.12
C VAL A 20 -33.42 -29.83 -10.48
N GLY A 21 -33.96 -28.73 -10.98
CA GLY A 21 -33.18 -27.49 -11.23
C GLY A 21 -32.64 -26.94 -9.93
N VAL A 22 -31.39 -27.22 -9.62
CA VAL A 22 -30.64 -26.50 -8.60
C VAL A 22 -30.18 -25.21 -9.27
N SER A 23 -30.88 -24.11 -8.99
CA SER A 23 -30.35 -22.76 -9.25
C SER A 23 -29.09 -22.61 -8.38
N ALA A 24 -27.93 -22.77 -8.99
CA ALA A 24 -26.67 -22.36 -8.36
C ALA A 24 -26.76 -20.85 -8.16
N LEU A 25 -27.08 -20.43 -6.95
CA LEU A 25 -26.76 -19.09 -6.48
C LEU A 25 -25.23 -18.96 -6.57
N CYS A 26 -24.77 -18.30 -7.64
CA CYS A 26 -23.40 -17.86 -7.72
C CYS A 26 -23.24 -16.77 -6.66
N SER A 27 -22.90 -17.17 -5.43
CA SER A 27 -22.40 -16.21 -4.45
C SER A 27 -21.08 -15.67 -5.02
N THR A 28 -21.11 -14.41 -5.45
CA THR A 28 -19.89 -13.66 -5.73
C THR A 28 -19.14 -13.56 -4.41
N VAL A 29 -18.16 -14.43 -4.22
CA VAL A 29 -17.18 -14.27 -3.14
C VAL A 29 -16.43 -13.00 -3.46
N SER A 30 -16.63 -11.94 -2.68
CA SER A 30 -15.76 -10.76 -2.71
C SER A 30 -14.34 -11.25 -2.48
N ALA A 31 -13.43 -10.90 -3.35
CA ALA A 31 -12.03 -11.27 -3.17
C ALA A 31 -11.50 -10.46 -1.98
N ALA A 32 -11.06 -11.13 -0.91
CA ALA A 32 -10.50 -10.48 0.27
C ALA A 32 -9.32 -9.57 -0.12
N PRO A 33 -9.08 -8.46 0.61
CA PRO A 33 -7.94 -7.58 0.39
C PRO A 33 -6.61 -8.36 0.31
N GLN A 34 -5.75 -8.01 -0.65
CA GLN A 34 -4.54 -8.76 -0.95
C GLN A 34 -3.30 -8.05 -0.43
N LYS A 35 -2.46 -8.78 0.33
CA LYS A 35 -1.15 -8.29 0.77
C LYS A 35 -0.23 -8.07 -0.43
N LEU A 36 0.31 -6.85 -0.57
CA LEU A 36 1.25 -6.48 -1.62
C LEU A 36 2.69 -6.45 -1.13
N ALA A 37 2.91 -5.94 0.09
CA ALA A 37 4.23 -5.79 0.67
C ALA A 37 4.16 -5.84 2.20
N GLU A 38 5.23 -6.32 2.83
CA GLU A 38 5.36 -6.40 4.28
C GLU A 38 6.79 -6.08 4.71
N PHE A 39 6.94 -5.28 5.77
CA PHE A 39 8.21 -4.81 6.29
C PHE A 39 8.22 -4.86 7.81
N ASN A 40 9.30 -5.35 8.40
CA ASN A 40 9.57 -5.22 9.82
C ASN A 40 10.72 -4.22 9.99
N GLU A 41 10.39 -2.99 10.30
CA GLU A 41 11.32 -1.86 10.30
C GLU A 41 11.04 -0.89 11.45
N LYS A 42 12.06 -0.15 11.86
CA LYS A 42 11.87 1.10 12.62
C LYS A 42 11.35 2.16 11.67
N GLY A 43 10.05 2.40 11.70
CA GLY A 43 9.41 3.28 10.73
C GLY A 43 7.90 3.27 10.78
N ASN A 44 7.29 3.82 9.74
CA ASN A 44 5.85 3.88 9.59
C ASN A 44 5.47 4.02 8.10
N PHE A 45 4.20 4.26 7.84
CA PHE A 45 3.69 4.56 6.50
C PHE A 45 3.13 5.99 6.42
N LEU A 46 3.00 6.48 5.18
CA LEU A 46 2.26 7.71 4.83
C LEU A 46 1.19 7.32 3.81
N LEU A 47 0.02 7.93 3.96
CA LEU A 47 -1.10 7.82 3.04
C LEU A 47 -1.41 9.20 2.49
N ILE A 48 -1.28 9.38 1.16
CA ILE A 48 -1.65 10.60 0.46
C ILE A 48 -2.47 10.26 -0.77
N GLY A 49 -3.22 11.21 -1.27
CA GLY A 49 -4.03 11.07 -2.49
C GLY A 49 -4.95 12.23 -2.67
N ASN A 50 -5.70 12.22 -3.78
CA ASN A 50 -6.70 13.23 -4.06
C ASN A 50 -7.79 12.68 -4.98
N THR A 51 -8.96 13.29 -4.93
CA THR A 51 -10.02 13.07 -5.92
C THR A 51 -9.68 13.72 -7.27
N VAL A 52 -10.18 13.16 -8.36
CA VAL A 52 -10.14 13.74 -9.71
C VAL A 52 -11.55 14.09 -10.19
N GLY A 53 -12.57 13.81 -9.39
CA GLY A 53 -13.96 14.20 -9.61
C GLY A 53 -14.42 15.31 -8.68
N TRP A 54 -15.42 16.05 -9.10
CA TRP A 54 -16.14 17.04 -8.29
C TRP A 54 -17.63 16.72 -8.37
N ASP A 55 -18.29 16.74 -7.23
CA ASP A 55 -19.73 16.58 -7.08
C ASP A 55 -20.41 17.96 -7.13
N CYS A 56 -21.40 18.09 -7.99
CA CYS A 56 -22.18 19.30 -8.21
C CYS A 56 -23.36 19.44 -7.22
N ALA A 57 -23.58 18.49 -6.34
CA ALA A 57 -24.63 18.52 -5.34
C ALA A 57 -24.52 19.75 -4.43
N SER A 58 -25.64 20.20 -3.94
CA SER A 58 -25.69 21.32 -2.99
C SER A 58 -25.12 20.89 -1.64
N GLY A 59 -24.18 21.66 -1.08
CA GLY A 59 -23.62 21.39 0.24
C GLY A 59 -22.20 20.81 0.20
N VAL A 60 -21.71 20.38 -0.96
CA VAL A 60 -20.32 19.96 -1.12
C VAL A 60 -19.36 21.09 -0.76
N PRO A 61 -18.43 20.89 0.20
CA PRO A 61 -17.53 21.93 0.65
C PRO A 61 -16.64 22.44 -0.49
N GLN A 62 -16.63 23.75 -0.72
CA GLN A 62 -15.76 24.34 -1.74
C GLN A 62 -14.28 24.07 -1.43
N PRO A 63 -13.43 23.90 -2.45
CA PRO A 63 -12.01 23.73 -2.25
C PRO A 63 -11.39 25.00 -1.62
N ILE A 64 -10.35 24.82 -0.81
CA ILE A 64 -9.55 25.93 -0.26
C ILE A 64 -8.71 26.55 -1.39
N VAL A 65 -8.16 25.71 -2.28
CA VAL A 65 -7.46 26.13 -3.49
C VAL A 65 -8.01 25.34 -4.68
N GLY A 66 -8.58 26.05 -5.61
CA GLY A 66 -9.25 25.52 -6.79
C GLY A 66 -10.49 26.33 -7.14
N SER A 67 -11.03 26.09 -8.30
CA SER A 67 -12.27 26.74 -8.76
C SER A 67 -13.20 25.72 -9.41
N VAL A 68 -14.48 25.86 -9.16
CA VAL A 68 -15.53 25.00 -9.74
C VAL A 68 -16.38 25.84 -10.68
N ASN A 69 -16.47 25.44 -11.92
CA ASN A 69 -17.38 26.02 -12.88
C ASN A 69 -18.77 25.37 -12.75
N THR A 70 -19.58 25.85 -11.82
CA THR A 70 -20.91 25.31 -11.54
C THR A 70 -21.87 25.39 -12.74
N GLY A 71 -21.60 26.26 -13.74
CA GLY A 71 -22.34 26.28 -15.00
C GLY A 71 -22.11 25.03 -15.86
N SER A 72 -21.10 24.23 -15.55
CA SER A 72 -20.83 22.95 -16.21
C SER A 72 -21.55 21.75 -15.60
N CYS A 73 -22.20 21.91 -14.44
CA CYS A 73 -22.90 20.85 -13.70
C CYS A 73 -24.19 20.36 -14.37
N SER A 74 -24.74 21.15 -15.31
CA SER A 74 -25.99 20.82 -16.02
C SER A 74 -27.14 20.47 -15.05
N SER A 75 -27.78 19.32 -15.20
CA SER A 75 -28.85 18.84 -14.31
C SER A 75 -28.38 17.89 -13.23
N ASN A 76 -27.09 17.55 -13.19
CA ASN A 76 -26.50 16.66 -12.19
C ASN A 76 -26.17 17.49 -10.93
N THR A 77 -27.13 17.67 -10.05
CA THR A 77 -26.95 18.51 -8.84
C THR A 77 -27.60 17.91 -7.60
N GLU A 78 -28.12 16.70 -7.70
CA GLU A 78 -28.94 16.08 -6.64
C GLU A 78 -28.39 14.74 -6.14
N ASP A 79 -27.44 14.13 -6.84
CA ASP A 79 -26.78 12.93 -6.35
C ASP A 79 -25.52 13.26 -5.54
N SER A 80 -24.89 12.25 -4.94
CA SER A 80 -23.71 12.37 -4.08
C SER A 80 -22.43 11.89 -4.76
N SER A 81 -22.45 11.73 -6.08
CA SER A 81 -21.35 11.23 -6.90
C SER A 81 -20.62 12.32 -7.66
N ALA A 82 -19.43 12.01 -8.15
CA ALA A 82 -18.67 12.93 -8.99
C ALA A 82 -19.35 13.16 -10.35
N ASP A 83 -19.62 14.43 -10.70
CA ASP A 83 -20.28 14.88 -11.93
C ASP A 83 -19.36 15.45 -12.98
N ILE A 84 -18.31 16.14 -12.57
CA ILE A 84 -17.35 16.81 -13.45
C ILE A 84 -15.91 16.49 -13.00
N LEU A 85 -14.95 16.73 -13.89
CA LEU A 85 -13.56 16.37 -13.66
C LEU A 85 -12.71 17.59 -13.29
N TRP A 86 -11.76 17.38 -12.39
CA TRP A 86 -10.68 18.32 -12.09
C TRP A 86 -9.58 18.28 -13.16
N GLN A 87 -9.05 19.44 -13.49
CA GLN A 87 -7.78 19.61 -14.18
C GLN A 87 -6.88 20.52 -13.35
N SER A 88 -5.73 20.01 -12.92
CA SER A 88 -4.68 20.80 -12.25
C SER A 88 -3.52 21.04 -13.21
N ASP A 89 -3.04 22.28 -13.31
CA ASP A 89 -1.93 22.69 -14.18
C ASP A 89 -0.60 22.90 -13.42
N GLY A 90 -0.61 22.68 -12.11
CA GLY A 90 0.54 22.80 -11.22
C GLY A 90 0.55 24.08 -10.37
N THR A 91 -0.30 25.06 -10.68
CA THR A 91 -0.49 26.30 -9.89
C THR A 91 -1.93 26.50 -9.51
N THR A 92 -2.87 26.00 -10.31
CA THR A 92 -4.31 26.10 -10.10
C THR A 92 -4.99 24.76 -10.37
N ALA A 93 -6.22 24.62 -9.91
CA ALA A 93 -7.09 23.51 -10.26
C ALA A 93 -8.46 24.04 -10.64
N THR A 94 -9.06 23.49 -11.69
CA THR A 94 -10.41 23.87 -12.14
C THR A 94 -11.22 22.61 -12.41
N ALA A 95 -12.42 22.51 -11.81
CA ALA A 95 -13.41 21.49 -12.16
C ALA A 95 -14.35 22.07 -13.20
N ASP A 96 -14.49 21.38 -14.32
CA ASP A 96 -15.26 21.84 -15.47
C ASP A 96 -15.76 20.67 -16.31
N GLY A 97 -17.00 20.73 -16.79
CA GLY A 97 -17.62 19.74 -17.68
C GLY A 97 -16.95 19.59 -19.05
N SER A 98 -16.04 20.50 -19.44
CA SER A 98 -15.23 20.40 -20.66
C SER A 98 -13.95 19.59 -20.47
N THR A 99 -13.57 19.28 -19.23
CA THR A 99 -12.40 18.45 -18.93
C THR A 99 -12.65 17.01 -19.33
N THR A 100 -11.77 16.46 -20.14
CA THR A 100 -11.84 15.05 -20.57
C THR A 100 -11.05 14.15 -19.66
N PRO A 101 -11.36 12.84 -19.54
CA PRO A 101 -10.60 11.90 -18.74
C PRO A 101 -9.09 11.92 -18.98
N LEU A 102 -8.67 12.09 -20.25
CA LEU A 102 -7.24 12.15 -20.61
C LEU A 102 -6.52 13.38 -20.03
N ARG A 103 -7.23 14.47 -19.83
CA ARG A 103 -6.69 15.74 -19.28
C ARG A 103 -6.98 15.90 -17.80
N ALA A 104 -7.87 15.09 -17.25
CA ALA A 104 -8.23 15.14 -15.85
C ALA A 104 -7.02 14.83 -14.97
N SER A 105 -6.83 15.62 -13.94
CA SER A 105 -5.67 15.51 -13.05
C SER A 105 -5.93 16.17 -11.70
N SER A 106 -5.28 15.62 -10.67
CA SER A 106 -5.17 16.23 -9.35
C SER A 106 -3.80 15.97 -8.75
N ALA A 107 -3.42 16.73 -7.73
CA ALA A 107 -2.12 16.64 -7.09
C ALA A 107 -2.25 16.54 -5.57
N ALA A 108 -1.31 15.83 -4.93
CA ALA A 108 -1.17 15.79 -3.49
C ALA A 108 0.29 15.97 -3.08
N PHE A 109 0.50 16.60 -1.93
CA PHE A 109 1.82 16.86 -1.39
C PHE A 109 2.27 15.71 -0.46
N LEU A 110 3.37 15.06 -0.79
CA LEU A 110 4.02 14.06 0.05
C LEU A 110 5.03 14.74 0.99
N SER A 111 4.85 14.58 2.30
CA SER A 111 5.78 15.05 3.33
C SER A 111 6.45 13.86 4.01
N ILE A 112 7.65 13.53 3.57
CA ILE A 112 8.45 12.46 4.19
C ILE A 112 9.16 13.05 5.42
N PRO A 113 9.07 12.42 6.62
CA PRO A 113 9.73 12.92 7.81
C PRO A 113 11.24 13.09 7.61
N PRO A 114 11.86 14.20 8.06
CA PRO A 114 13.29 14.41 7.92
C PRO A 114 14.12 13.27 8.51
N GLY A 115 15.18 12.86 7.81
CA GLY A 115 16.03 11.75 8.22
C GLY A 115 15.47 10.36 7.90
N SER A 116 14.30 10.28 7.25
CA SER A 116 13.73 9.01 6.82
C SER A 116 14.31 8.53 5.49
N VAL A 117 14.28 7.22 5.31
CA VAL A 117 14.59 6.53 4.05
C VAL A 117 13.32 5.85 3.54
N VAL A 118 12.92 6.12 2.31
CA VAL A 118 11.78 5.44 1.68
C VAL A 118 12.16 4.00 1.40
N VAL A 119 11.39 3.07 1.99
CA VAL A 119 11.56 1.62 1.84
C VAL A 119 10.71 1.09 0.69
N HIS A 120 9.47 1.60 0.59
CA HIS A 120 8.51 1.21 -0.43
C HIS A 120 7.55 2.35 -0.73
N ALA A 121 7.12 2.47 -1.98
CA ALA A 121 6.06 3.37 -2.36
C ALA A 121 5.21 2.76 -3.48
N ARG A 122 3.90 2.80 -3.34
CA ARG A 122 2.97 2.27 -4.32
C ARG A 122 1.89 3.29 -4.65
N LEU A 123 1.69 3.49 -5.94
CA LEU A 123 0.59 4.27 -6.48
C LEU A 123 -0.60 3.36 -6.76
N PHE A 124 -1.79 3.84 -6.44
CA PHE A 124 -3.07 3.26 -6.80
C PHE A 124 -3.92 4.30 -7.51
N TRP A 125 -4.70 3.88 -8.50
CA TRP A 125 -5.72 4.72 -9.14
C TRP A 125 -6.97 3.89 -9.38
N ALA A 126 -8.12 4.51 -9.25
CA ALA A 126 -9.39 3.83 -9.34
C ALA A 126 -10.45 4.73 -9.98
N ALA A 127 -11.34 4.13 -10.73
CA ALA A 127 -12.45 4.82 -11.36
C ALA A 127 -13.55 3.87 -11.82
N GLN A 128 -14.67 4.46 -12.23
CA GLN A 128 -15.77 3.82 -12.91
C GLN A 128 -15.58 3.85 -14.44
N LEU A 129 -16.04 2.80 -15.09
CA LEU A 129 -16.09 2.65 -16.56
C LEU A 129 -17.44 2.09 -16.99
N PRO A 130 -17.83 2.22 -18.26
CA PRO A 130 -18.96 1.49 -18.82
C PRO A 130 -18.81 -0.02 -18.63
N LEU A 131 -19.91 -0.73 -18.44
CA LEU A 131 -19.91 -2.18 -18.21
C LEU A 131 -19.11 -2.94 -19.27
N GLY A 132 -18.19 -3.76 -18.82
CA GLY A 132 -17.32 -4.57 -19.68
C GLY A 132 -16.21 -3.79 -20.39
N ALA A 133 -16.06 -2.51 -20.16
CA ALA A 133 -14.93 -1.74 -20.68
C ALA A 133 -13.63 -2.21 -20.04
N SER A 134 -12.56 -2.19 -20.83
CA SER A 134 -11.23 -2.58 -20.37
C SER A 134 -10.62 -1.48 -19.53
N ALA A 135 -10.24 -1.81 -18.30
CA ALA A 135 -9.52 -0.88 -17.43
C ALA A 135 -8.19 -0.46 -18.09
N GLY A 136 -7.92 0.83 -18.10
CA GLY A 136 -6.65 1.35 -18.60
C GLY A 136 -5.49 0.93 -17.71
N ARG A 137 -4.37 0.60 -18.33
CA ARG A 137 -3.18 0.08 -17.64
C ARG A 137 -2.16 1.16 -17.30
N GLN A 138 -2.40 2.41 -17.70
CA GLN A 138 -1.41 3.48 -17.56
C GLN A 138 -2.05 4.78 -17.09
N VAL A 139 -1.27 5.54 -16.31
CA VAL A 139 -1.56 6.93 -15.93
C VAL A 139 -0.30 7.76 -16.07
N GLY A 140 -0.44 9.05 -16.27
CA GLY A 140 0.68 9.99 -16.14
C GLY A 140 0.94 10.31 -14.67
N MET A 141 2.20 10.43 -14.29
CA MET A 141 2.60 10.95 -12.98
C MET A 141 3.74 11.95 -13.16
N ASP A 142 3.58 13.14 -12.60
CA ASP A 142 4.58 14.19 -12.73
C ASP A 142 4.66 15.09 -11.49
N ARG A 143 5.69 15.93 -11.50
CA ARG A 143 5.83 17.10 -10.63
C ARG A 143 6.05 18.32 -11.53
N PRO A 144 5.19 19.35 -11.46
CA PRO A 144 5.41 20.56 -12.26
C PRO A 144 6.81 21.14 -12.08
N GLY A 145 7.53 21.31 -13.19
CA GLY A 145 8.94 21.75 -13.17
C GLY A 145 9.96 20.71 -12.70
N GLY A 146 9.55 19.46 -12.48
CA GLY A 146 10.38 18.34 -12.06
C GLY A 146 10.31 17.15 -13.00
N PHE A 147 10.04 15.96 -12.47
CA PHE A 147 9.94 14.72 -13.24
C PHE A 147 8.60 14.60 -13.99
N GLN A 148 8.61 13.80 -15.06
CA GLN A 148 7.42 13.31 -15.75
C GLN A 148 7.61 11.83 -16.11
N SER A 149 6.61 11.00 -15.84
CA SER A 149 6.66 9.55 -16.06
C SER A 149 5.30 9.01 -16.50
N VAL A 150 5.31 7.96 -17.30
CA VAL A 150 4.15 7.13 -17.56
C VAL A 150 4.25 5.93 -16.60
N ILE A 151 3.24 5.76 -15.78
CA ILE A 151 3.15 4.68 -14.79
C ILE A 151 2.26 3.60 -15.37
N THR A 152 2.76 2.38 -15.38
CA THR A 152 2.04 1.20 -15.91
C THR A 152 1.72 0.24 -14.77
N ASN A 153 0.55 -0.39 -14.82
CA ASN A 153 0.15 -1.44 -13.87
C ASN A 153 1.28 -2.45 -13.67
N ASP A 154 1.50 -2.79 -12.40
CA ASP A 154 2.45 -3.81 -11.99
C ASP A 154 2.03 -5.18 -12.58
N PRO A 155 2.87 -5.84 -13.41
CA PRO A 155 2.53 -7.13 -13.99
C PRO A 155 2.43 -8.26 -12.95
N ALA A 156 3.10 -8.13 -11.80
CA ALA A 156 3.02 -9.11 -10.71
C ALA A 156 1.69 -8.99 -9.92
N PHE A 157 1.09 -7.80 -9.95
CA PHE A 157 -0.18 -7.51 -9.31
C PHE A 157 -1.14 -6.83 -10.29
N PRO A 158 -1.73 -7.57 -11.24
CA PRO A 158 -2.65 -7.00 -12.25
C PRO A 158 -3.78 -6.21 -11.60
N GLY A 159 -4.29 -5.21 -12.30
CA GLY A 159 -5.41 -4.39 -11.82
C GLY A 159 -6.62 -5.23 -11.42
N LEU A 160 -7.35 -4.77 -10.43
CA LEU A 160 -8.60 -5.37 -9.97
C LEU A 160 -9.77 -4.78 -10.77
N THR A 161 -10.81 -5.57 -10.98
CA THR A 161 -12.07 -5.12 -11.59
C THR A 161 -13.25 -5.78 -10.90
N VAL A 162 -14.34 -5.03 -10.73
CA VAL A 162 -15.62 -5.53 -10.26
C VAL A 162 -16.75 -4.91 -11.08
N ASN A 163 -17.80 -5.69 -11.36
CA ASN A 163 -19.00 -5.19 -12.02
C ASN A 163 -20.11 -5.05 -10.97
N ASN A 164 -20.69 -3.88 -10.88
CA ASN A 164 -21.82 -3.59 -10.02
C ASN A 164 -22.73 -2.55 -10.68
N GLY A 165 -24.06 -2.62 -10.51
CA GLY A 165 -25.01 -1.63 -10.97
C GLY A 165 -24.96 -1.32 -12.47
N GLY A 166 -24.53 -2.26 -13.34
CA GLY A 166 -24.39 -1.98 -14.78
C GLY A 166 -23.09 -1.25 -15.15
N ARG A 167 -22.15 -1.12 -14.23
CA ARG A 167 -20.84 -0.47 -14.42
C ARG A 167 -19.68 -1.44 -14.13
N THR A 168 -18.50 -1.07 -14.61
CA THR A 168 -17.23 -1.70 -14.24
C THR A 168 -16.43 -0.72 -13.40
N TYR A 169 -16.06 -1.14 -12.20
CA TYR A 169 -15.13 -0.43 -11.33
C TYR A 169 -13.77 -1.11 -11.40
N TYR A 170 -12.71 -0.34 -11.30
CA TYR A 170 -11.38 -0.91 -11.34
C TYR A 170 -10.41 -0.18 -10.42
N GLN A 171 -9.37 -0.90 -10.01
CA GLN A 171 -8.19 -0.35 -9.38
C GLN A 171 -6.93 -0.78 -10.14
N GLY A 172 -6.15 0.18 -10.59
CA GLY A 172 -4.78 -0.03 -11.06
C GLY A 172 -3.78 0.21 -9.94
N ASN A 173 -2.58 -0.37 -10.05
CA ASN A 173 -1.52 -0.13 -9.08
C ASN A 173 -0.13 -0.30 -9.69
N ALA A 174 0.88 0.38 -9.12
CA ALA A 174 2.26 0.26 -9.56
C ALA A 174 3.24 0.52 -8.42
N ASP A 175 4.35 -0.23 -8.40
CA ASP A 175 5.50 0.09 -7.56
C ASP A 175 6.22 1.33 -8.12
N ILE A 176 6.28 2.39 -7.33
CA ILE A 176 6.94 3.66 -7.66
C ILE A 176 8.07 3.99 -6.67
N THR A 177 8.57 2.98 -5.95
CA THR A 177 9.59 3.15 -4.91
C THR A 177 10.78 3.95 -5.41
N LYS A 178 11.36 3.56 -6.53
CA LYS A 178 12.53 4.27 -7.12
C LYS A 178 12.23 5.72 -7.46
N LEU A 179 11.04 5.99 -8.00
CA LEU A 179 10.62 7.34 -8.36
C LEU A 179 10.50 8.21 -7.10
N VAL A 180 9.89 7.69 -6.02
CA VAL A 180 9.77 8.43 -4.76
C VAL A 180 11.11 8.59 -4.06
N GLN A 181 11.98 7.57 -4.08
CA GLN A 181 13.35 7.68 -3.56
C GLN A 181 14.17 8.78 -4.26
N GLN A 182 14.02 8.93 -5.57
CA GLN A 182 14.74 9.93 -6.36
C GLN A 182 14.21 11.35 -6.17
N ASN A 183 12.89 11.51 -5.95
CA ASN A 183 12.23 12.82 -5.96
C ASN A 183 11.82 13.31 -4.56
N GLY A 184 11.77 12.42 -3.54
CA GLY A 184 11.52 12.77 -2.14
C GLY A 184 10.18 13.48 -1.89
N SER A 185 10.17 14.30 -0.84
CA SER A 185 9.01 15.14 -0.49
C SER A 185 8.68 16.15 -1.59
N GLY A 186 7.41 16.51 -1.69
CA GLY A 186 6.89 17.50 -2.65
C GLY A 186 5.61 17.06 -3.34
N VAL A 187 5.18 17.84 -4.29
CA VAL A 187 3.94 17.60 -5.04
C VAL A 187 4.10 16.41 -5.97
N TYR A 188 3.10 15.54 -5.99
CA TYR A 188 2.89 14.48 -6.99
C TYR A 188 1.54 14.68 -7.63
N ARG A 189 1.50 14.76 -8.96
CA ARG A 189 0.27 14.91 -9.76
C ARG A 189 0.04 13.64 -10.55
N VAL A 190 -1.22 13.16 -10.56
CA VAL A 190 -1.65 12.04 -11.40
C VAL A 190 -2.61 12.56 -12.46
N THR A 191 -2.40 12.13 -13.71
CA THR A 191 -3.15 12.61 -14.88
C THR A 191 -3.63 11.44 -15.72
N GLY A 192 -4.82 11.57 -16.31
CA GLY A 192 -5.29 10.65 -17.34
C GLY A 192 -5.72 9.30 -16.78
N ILE A 193 -6.34 9.26 -15.60
CA ILE A 193 -6.98 8.05 -15.09
C ILE A 193 -8.13 7.68 -16.04
N PRO A 194 -8.10 6.48 -16.66
CA PRO A 194 -9.16 6.05 -17.57
C PRO A 194 -10.52 6.00 -16.83
N THR A 195 -11.45 6.80 -17.29
CA THR A 195 -12.83 6.85 -16.78
C THR A 195 -13.79 7.25 -17.89
N THR A 196 -15.07 7.21 -17.62
CA THR A 196 -16.10 7.77 -18.51
C THR A 196 -16.20 9.29 -18.36
N SER A 197 -16.93 9.97 -19.24
CA SER A 197 -17.34 11.37 -19.01
C SER A 197 -18.34 11.40 -17.86
N LEU A 198 -18.00 12.04 -16.75
CA LEU A 198 -18.82 12.04 -15.54
C LEU A 198 -20.14 12.76 -15.75
N LYS A 199 -20.15 13.85 -16.51
CA LYS A 199 -21.38 14.66 -16.78
C LYS A 199 -22.52 13.87 -17.45
N ASP A 200 -22.22 12.70 -18.01
CA ASP A 200 -23.17 11.82 -18.68
C ASP A 200 -23.61 10.65 -17.76
N VAL A 201 -23.12 10.61 -16.53
CA VAL A 201 -23.44 9.59 -15.53
C VAL A 201 -24.51 10.17 -14.59
N LEU A 202 -25.69 9.57 -14.62
CA LEU A 202 -26.82 9.92 -13.74
C LEU A 202 -26.95 8.92 -12.58
N GLU A 203 -25.85 8.45 -12.03
CA GLU A 203 -25.82 7.38 -11.04
C GLU A 203 -24.98 7.78 -9.83
N ASN A 204 -25.46 7.46 -8.64
CA ASN A 204 -24.91 7.83 -7.33
C ASN A 204 -23.67 7.02 -6.94
N VAL A 205 -22.84 6.55 -7.87
CA VAL A 205 -21.72 5.67 -7.57
C VAL A 205 -20.49 5.97 -8.44
N ALA A 206 -20.40 7.20 -8.96
CA ALA A 206 -19.31 7.62 -9.81
C ALA A 206 -18.13 8.18 -9.01
N PHE A 207 -16.96 7.63 -9.21
CA PHE A 207 -15.72 8.16 -8.64
C PHE A 207 -14.56 8.07 -9.62
N VAL A 208 -13.59 8.94 -9.45
CA VAL A 208 -12.27 8.87 -10.06
C VAL A 208 -11.26 9.50 -9.12
N ASN A 209 -10.26 8.73 -8.71
CA ASN A 209 -9.32 9.13 -7.68
C ASN A 209 -8.01 8.35 -7.74
N TRP A 210 -7.04 8.76 -6.94
CA TRP A 210 -5.79 8.06 -6.74
C TRP A 210 -5.25 8.27 -5.32
N HIS A 211 -4.43 7.32 -4.87
CA HIS A 211 -3.70 7.45 -3.63
C HIS A 211 -2.32 6.79 -3.72
N MET A 212 -1.44 7.17 -2.80
CA MET A 212 -0.14 6.55 -2.61
C MET A 212 0.02 6.10 -1.17
N MET A 213 0.56 4.91 -1.00
CA MET A 213 1.05 4.39 0.29
C MET A 213 2.58 4.36 0.24
N VAL A 214 3.23 5.06 1.16
CA VAL A 214 4.69 5.19 1.24
C VAL A 214 5.18 4.67 2.57
N VAL A 215 5.99 3.61 2.56
CA VAL A 215 6.63 3.07 3.76
C VAL A 215 8.01 3.70 3.90
N TYR A 216 8.30 4.21 5.08
CA TYR A 216 9.59 4.80 5.38
C TYR A 216 10.22 4.17 6.63
N ARG A 217 11.56 4.14 6.64
CA ARG A 217 12.38 3.80 7.80
C ARG A 217 12.95 5.06 8.41
N LYS A 218 12.97 5.12 9.77
CA LYS A 218 13.57 6.21 10.54
C LYS A 218 14.06 5.66 11.88
N SER A 219 15.30 5.89 12.24
CA SER A 219 15.98 5.20 13.36
C SER A 219 15.40 5.50 14.76
N ASP A 220 14.71 6.63 14.93
CA ASP A 220 14.05 7.03 16.17
C ASP A 220 12.58 6.60 16.26
N GLU A 221 12.04 5.91 15.23
CA GLU A 221 10.71 5.32 15.27
C GLU A 221 10.72 3.95 15.97
N PRO A 222 9.59 3.53 16.58
CA PRO A 222 9.41 2.16 17.04
C PRO A 222 9.53 1.13 15.92
N THR A 223 9.95 -0.10 16.30
CA THR A 223 9.86 -1.25 15.37
C THR A 223 8.41 -1.62 15.15
N ARG A 224 7.97 -1.65 13.88
CA ARG A 224 6.62 -2.01 13.46
C ARG A 224 6.65 -3.07 12.37
N ASN A 225 5.65 -3.94 12.39
CA ASN A 225 5.22 -4.65 11.18
C ASN A 225 4.37 -3.68 10.37
N ILE A 226 4.81 -3.37 9.15
CA ILE A 226 4.17 -2.42 8.24
C ILE A 226 3.75 -3.21 7.01
N VAL A 227 2.45 -3.25 6.72
CA VAL A 227 1.91 -4.03 5.60
C VAL A 227 1.06 -3.15 4.70
N VAL A 228 1.19 -3.34 3.40
CA VAL A 228 0.38 -2.65 2.39
C VAL A 228 -0.54 -3.67 1.72
N TYR A 229 -1.83 -3.39 1.72
CA TYR A 229 -2.88 -4.18 1.08
C TYR A 229 -3.56 -3.38 -0.04
N ARG A 230 -3.93 -4.07 -1.10
CA ARG A 230 -4.87 -3.58 -2.12
C ARG A 230 -6.22 -4.27 -1.98
N GLY A 231 -7.26 -3.61 -2.44
CA GLY A 231 -8.62 -4.15 -2.49
C GLY A 231 -9.47 -3.40 -3.52
N LEU A 232 -10.54 -4.01 -3.89
CA LEU A 232 -11.68 -3.42 -4.59
C LEU A 232 -12.92 -4.24 -4.18
N ASP A 233 -13.02 -4.44 -2.85
CA ASP A 233 -14.04 -5.31 -2.29
C ASP A 233 -15.33 -4.50 -2.13
N THR A 234 -16.38 -4.93 -2.82
CA THR A 234 -17.70 -4.32 -2.67
C THR A 234 -18.25 -4.57 -1.27
N VAL A 235 -18.64 -3.52 -0.59
CA VAL A 235 -19.32 -3.56 0.71
C VAL A 235 -20.70 -2.93 0.56
N GLN A 236 -21.73 -3.67 0.94
CA GLN A 236 -23.12 -3.25 0.92
C GLN A 236 -23.93 -4.14 1.84
N GLN A 237 -25.22 -3.87 2.00
CA GLN A 237 -26.09 -4.70 2.84
C GLN A 237 -25.94 -6.19 2.52
N GLY A 238 -25.52 -6.96 3.52
CA GLY A 238 -25.30 -8.41 3.41
C GLY A 238 -24.00 -8.84 2.74
N LEU A 239 -23.14 -7.92 2.34
CA LEU A 239 -21.82 -8.21 1.77
C LEU A 239 -20.74 -7.39 2.48
N ASN A 240 -19.90 -8.06 3.26
CA ASN A 240 -18.84 -7.48 4.06
C ASN A 240 -17.46 -7.80 3.46
N ALA A 241 -16.50 -6.89 3.61
CA ALA A 241 -15.09 -7.19 3.36
C ALA A 241 -14.39 -7.54 4.67
N ASN A 242 -13.57 -8.60 4.65
CA ASN A 242 -12.86 -9.08 5.84
C ASN A 242 -11.41 -9.35 5.51
N ALA A 243 -10.50 -9.03 6.45
CA ALA A 243 -9.10 -9.36 6.35
C ALA A 243 -8.54 -9.81 7.70
N THR A 244 -7.61 -10.76 7.66
CA THR A 244 -6.80 -11.14 8.83
C THR A 244 -5.41 -10.56 8.65
N LEU A 245 -4.95 -9.83 9.64
CA LEU A 245 -3.59 -9.35 9.76
C LEU A 245 -2.78 -10.35 10.57
N ASP A 246 -1.55 -10.60 10.15
CA ASP A 246 -0.58 -11.46 10.83
C ASP A 246 0.85 -10.93 10.61
N GLY A 247 1.87 -11.66 11.09
CA GLY A 247 3.28 -11.28 10.86
C GLY A 247 3.87 -10.40 11.95
N PHE A 248 3.15 -10.12 13.03
CA PHE A 248 3.62 -9.33 14.18
C PHE A 248 3.51 -10.09 15.49
N LEU A 249 4.24 -9.59 16.49
CA LEU A 249 4.10 -9.98 17.89
C LEU A 249 4.08 -8.71 18.73
N VAL A 250 2.90 -8.33 19.23
CA VAL A 250 2.71 -7.08 19.98
C VAL A 250 3.51 -7.13 21.29
N PRO A 251 4.39 -6.14 21.58
CA PRO A 251 5.12 -6.06 22.85
C PRO A 251 4.21 -6.06 24.08
N ASN A 252 4.76 -6.40 25.25
CA ASN A 252 4.00 -6.42 26.50
C ASN A 252 3.59 -5.01 26.98
N SER A 253 4.27 -3.97 26.52
CA SER A 253 3.98 -2.57 26.87
C SER A 253 4.61 -1.61 25.86
N GLY A 254 4.16 -0.35 25.84
CA GLY A 254 4.72 0.69 24.97
C GLY A 254 4.46 0.48 23.48
N PHE A 255 3.48 -0.35 23.14
CA PHE A 255 3.08 -0.58 21.74
C PHE A 255 2.10 0.47 21.24
N SER A 256 2.03 0.58 19.92
CA SER A 256 1.05 1.38 19.19
C SER A 256 0.63 0.68 17.91
N GLY A 257 -0.54 1.02 17.40
CA GLY A 257 -1.03 0.55 16.11
C GLY A 257 -1.73 1.65 15.35
N GLN A 258 -1.40 1.77 14.05
CA GLN A 258 -2.06 2.67 13.12
C GLN A 258 -2.55 1.90 11.91
N LEU A 259 -3.67 2.36 11.38
CA LEU A 259 -4.30 1.80 10.20
C LEU A 259 -4.64 2.94 9.25
N GLY A 260 -4.07 2.90 8.03
CA GLY A 260 -4.45 3.79 6.92
C GLY A 260 -5.47 3.06 6.07
N ILE A 261 -6.67 3.62 5.91
CA ILE A 261 -7.82 3.02 5.23
C ILE A 261 -8.13 3.82 3.99
N VAL A 262 -8.47 3.13 2.91
CA VAL A 262 -8.93 3.73 1.66
C VAL A 262 -10.29 3.17 1.30
N GLY A 263 -11.29 4.03 1.23
CA GLY A 263 -12.61 3.75 0.68
C GLY A 263 -12.79 4.44 -0.67
N TYR A 264 -13.55 3.85 -1.56
CA TYR A 264 -14.02 4.49 -2.78
C TYR A 264 -15.54 4.53 -2.75
N GLU A 265 -16.10 5.63 -3.15
CA GLU A 265 -17.54 5.82 -3.22
C GLU A 265 -18.20 6.05 -1.86
N GLY A 266 -17.59 6.32 -0.78
CA GLY A 266 -18.24 6.62 0.50
C GLY A 266 -19.00 7.95 0.45
N ASP A 267 -20.27 7.93 0.88
CA ASP A 267 -21.20 9.05 0.85
C ASP A 267 -21.40 9.68 2.23
N ASP A 268 -21.31 11.01 2.33
CA ASP A 268 -21.61 11.70 3.58
C ASP A 268 -23.09 11.61 3.98
N SER A 269 -23.99 11.58 2.99
CA SER A 269 -25.44 11.57 3.20
C SER A 269 -26.03 10.18 3.46
N LEU A 270 -25.35 9.11 3.04
CA LEU A 270 -25.76 7.72 3.26
C LEU A 270 -25.07 7.15 4.48
N THR A 271 -25.83 6.58 5.40
CA THR A 271 -25.32 6.03 6.65
C THR A 271 -25.53 4.53 6.73
N GLY A 272 -24.80 3.87 7.62
CA GLY A 272 -24.92 2.44 7.87
C GLY A 272 -23.62 1.67 7.61
N ASP A 273 -22.61 2.34 7.09
CA ASP A 273 -21.29 1.80 6.90
C ASP A 273 -20.45 1.91 8.19
N SER A 274 -19.59 0.94 8.41
CA SER A 274 -18.73 0.87 9.59
C SER A 274 -17.43 0.13 9.26
N PHE A 275 -16.37 0.51 9.95
CA PHE A 275 -15.11 -0.20 9.93
C PHE A 275 -14.76 -0.72 11.32
N LEU A 276 -14.39 -2.01 11.42
CA LEU A 276 -14.12 -2.67 12.68
C LEU A 276 -12.68 -3.20 12.73
N PHE A 277 -12.08 -3.10 13.90
CA PHE A 277 -10.81 -3.72 14.22
C PHE A 277 -10.97 -4.60 15.47
N ASN A 278 -10.64 -5.89 15.37
CA ASN A 278 -10.85 -6.89 16.42
C ASN A 278 -12.28 -6.88 16.99
N GLY A 279 -13.29 -6.71 16.11
CA GLY A 279 -14.70 -6.66 16.49
C GLY A 279 -15.16 -5.35 17.13
N SER A 280 -14.26 -4.39 17.36
CA SER A 280 -14.60 -3.06 17.87
C SER A 280 -14.84 -2.10 16.70
N VAL A 281 -15.99 -1.44 16.67
CA VAL A 281 -16.29 -0.39 15.68
C VAL A 281 -15.34 0.79 15.90
N LEU A 282 -14.65 1.20 14.85
CA LEU A 282 -13.79 2.38 14.85
C LEU A 282 -14.65 3.63 14.65
N SER A 283 -14.33 4.68 15.37
CA SER A 283 -14.93 6.00 15.19
C SER A 283 -14.05 7.11 15.74
N ASN A 284 -14.19 8.29 15.17
CA ASN A 284 -13.57 9.52 15.65
C ASN A 284 -14.43 10.73 15.25
N GLN A 285 -13.91 11.95 15.39
CA GLN A 285 -14.69 13.17 15.11
C GLN A 285 -15.04 13.31 13.61
N ILE A 286 -14.21 12.81 12.71
CA ILE A 286 -14.42 12.91 11.25
C ILE A 286 -15.14 11.69 10.72
N ASN A 287 -14.84 10.50 11.27
CA ASN A 287 -15.41 9.23 10.84
C ASN A 287 -16.35 8.68 11.91
N PRO A 288 -17.67 8.98 11.85
CA PRO A 288 -18.64 8.44 12.80
C PRO A 288 -18.77 6.91 12.70
N ALA A 289 -19.23 6.27 13.77
CA ALA A 289 -19.35 4.80 13.85
C ALA A 289 -20.28 4.16 12.80
N SER A 290 -21.24 4.92 12.26
CA SER A 290 -22.22 4.48 11.27
C SER A 290 -22.18 5.29 9.97
N ASN A 291 -21.12 6.01 9.73
CA ASN A 291 -20.81 6.74 8.51
C ASN A 291 -19.28 6.94 8.44
N PHE A 292 -18.57 5.83 8.45
CA PHE A 292 -17.10 5.84 8.50
C PHE A 292 -16.50 6.29 7.16
N PHE A 293 -17.13 5.88 6.05
CA PHE A 293 -16.75 6.24 4.70
C PHE A 293 -17.66 7.36 4.19
N ASN A 294 -17.24 8.59 4.36
CA ASN A 294 -18.03 9.79 4.14
C ASN A 294 -17.33 10.83 3.26
N SER A 295 -16.49 10.36 2.33
CA SER A 295 -15.70 11.22 1.42
C SER A 295 -14.84 12.24 2.16
N SER A 296 -14.08 11.78 3.17
CA SER A 296 -13.17 12.61 3.96
C SER A 296 -11.70 12.22 3.81
N ARG A 297 -10.83 13.10 4.28
CA ARG A 297 -9.42 12.80 4.46
C ARG A 297 -8.99 13.19 5.86
N SER A 298 -8.65 12.21 6.69
CA SER A 298 -8.32 12.48 8.09
C SER A 298 -7.05 11.76 8.56
N THR A 299 -6.46 12.30 9.61
CA THR A 299 -5.38 11.63 10.34
C THR A 299 -5.64 11.77 11.84
N LEU A 300 -5.80 10.63 12.50
CA LEU A 300 -6.04 10.52 13.94
C LEU A 300 -7.23 11.39 14.41
N GLY A 301 -8.31 11.41 13.60
CA GLY A 301 -9.53 12.14 13.89
C GLY A 301 -9.50 13.65 13.59
N ALA A 302 -8.43 14.13 12.96
CA ALA A 302 -8.35 15.51 12.48
C ALA A 302 -8.43 15.55 10.94
N PRO A 303 -9.17 16.50 10.35
CA PRO A 303 -9.24 16.63 8.89
C PRO A 303 -7.88 17.07 8.34
N VAL A 304 -7.54 16.56 7.15
CA VAL A 304 -6.25 16.82 6.50
C VAL A 304 -6.44 17.70 5.28
N SER A 305 -5.85 18.89 5.33
CA SER A 305 -5.77 19.84 4.21
C SER A 305 -4.33 20.32 4.10
N ILE A 306 -3.66 20.05 2.98
CA ILE A 306 -2.22 20.32 2.83
C ILE A 306 -1.98 21.35 1.74
N VAL A 307 -1.21 22.38 2.07
CA VAL A 307 -0.75 23.38 1.08
C VAL A 307 0.13 22.69 0.04
N GLY A 308 -0.24 22.83 -1.22
CA GLY A 308 0.38 22.16 -2.35
C GLY A 308 -0.47 21.05 -2.96
N ASP A 309 -1.53 20.61 -2.29
CA ASP A 309 -2.58 19.80 -2.93
C ASP A 309 -3.34 20.66 -3.96
N LEU A 310 -3.72 20.07 -5.09
CA LEU A 310 -4.52 20.71 -6.13
C LEU A 310 -5.54 19.73 -6.74
N PRO A 311 -6.87 19.92 -6.56
CA PRO A 311 -7.44 20.92 -5.66
C PRO A 311 -7.01 20.70 -4.21
N GLN A 312 -6.90 21.78 -3.43
CA GLN A 312 -6.73 21.68 -1.98
C GLN A 312 -8.10 21.61 -1.33
N MET A 313 -8.48 20.45 -0.86
CA MET A 313 -9.73 20.18 -0.17
C MET A 313 -9.59 20.40 1.33
N SER A 314 -10.72 20.54 2.04
CA SER A 314 -10.73 20.75 3.49
C SER A 314 -10.42 19.49 4.30
N GLY A 315 -10.61 18.30 3.73
CA GLY A 315 -10.55 17.03 4.41
C GLY A 315 -11.76 16.69 5.30
N GLN A 316 -12.74 17.59 5.38
CA GLN A 316 -14.01 17.35 6.07
C GLN A 316 -14.88 16.35 5.31
N PRO A 317 -15.89 15.73 5.94
CA PRO A 317 -16.89 14.93 5.24
C PRO A 317 -17.42 15.64 3.97
N SER A 318 -17.76 14.90 2.95
CA SER A 318 -18.16 15.34 1.60
C SER A 318 -17.09 16.11 0.80
N SER A 319 -15.90 16.39 1.35
CA SER A 319 -14.94 17.23 0.62
C SER A 319 -14.12 16.46 -0.41
N MET A 320 -13.90 15.16 -0.23
CA MET A 320 -12.99 14.37 -1.07
C MET A 320 -13.68 13.66 -2.25
N VAL A 321 -14.96 13.80 -2.39
CA VAL A 321 -15.82 13.30 -3.48
C VAL A 321 -15.39 11.92 -4.02
N GLY A 322 -15.98 10.86 -3.46
CA GLY A 322 -15.77 9.47 -3.86
C GLY A 322 -14.42 8.85 -3.44
N ILE A 323 -13.72 9.43 -2.47
CA ILE A 323 -12.57 8.77 -1.82
C ILE A 323 -12.47 9.13 -0.34
N ASP A 324 -12.24 8.12 0.48
CA ASP A 324 -11.84 8.25 1.88
C ASP A 324 -10.36 7.89 2.03
N LEU A 325 -9.62 8.75 2.73
CA LEU A 325 -8.20 8.57 3.03
C LEU A 325 -7.98 8.82 4.52
N ASP A 326 -8.11 7.79 5.33
CA ASP A 326 -8.12 7.93 6.78
C ASP A 326 -6.99 7.17 7.45
N VAL A 327 -6.30 7.84 8.37
CA VAL A 327 -5.34 7.21 9.26
C VAL A 327 -5.90 7.22 10.67
N VAL A 328 -6.15 6.04 11.24
CA VAL A 328 -6.75 5.87 12.56
C VAL A 328 -5.81 5.18 13.53
N ASP A 329 -5.92 5.51 14.82
CA ASP A 329 -5.24 4.83 15.91
C ASP A 329 -6.04 3.60 16.32
N VAL A 330 -5.40 2.43 16.32
CA VAL A 330 -5.98 1.16 16.74
C VAL A 330 -5.26 0.57 17.96
N THR A 331 -4.46 1.38 18.65
CA THR A 331 -3.69 0.96 19.82
C THR A 331 -4.57 0.34 20.91
N ALA A 332 -5.73 0.96 21.17
CA ALA A 332 -6.67 0.50 22.21
C ALA A 332 -7.32 -0.86 21.89
N GLN A 333 -7.35 -1.26 20.63
CA GLN A 333 -7.91 -2.54 20.17
C GLN A 333 -6.85 -3.66 20.05
N LEU A 334 -5.57 -3.34 20.30
CA LEU A 334 -4.49 -4.32 20.37
C LEU A 334 -4.34 -4.86 21.77
N SER A 335 -3.86 -6.10 21.88
CA SER A 335 -3.51 -6.73 23.16
C SER A 335 -2.03 -7.15 23.15
N ALA A 336 -1.37 -7.01 24.28
CA ALA A 336 -0.02 -7.52 24.49
C ALA A 336 0.07 -9.02 24.12
N GLY A 337 1.11 -9.40 23.39
CA GLY A 337 1.32 -10.77 22.93
C GLY A 337 0.45 -11.20 21.73
N ALA A 338 -0.40 -10.32 21.21
CA ALA A 338 -1.19 -10.65 20.01
C ALA A 338 -0.29 -10.85 18.79
N THR A 339 -0.62 -11.85 17.98
CA THR A 339 0.08 -12.20 16.72
C THR A 339 -0.80 -12.03 15.49
N SER A 340 -2.07 -11.70 15.69
CA SER A 340 -3.03 -11.45 14.61
C SER A 340 -4.07 -10.41 15.02
N ALA A 341 -4.73 -9.81 14.03
CA ALA A 341 -5.88 -8.93 14.20
C ALA A 341 -6.89 -9.14 13.05
N GLN A 342 -8.15 -8.81 13.32
CA GLN A 342 -9.23 -8.92 12.33
C GLN A 342 -9.68 -7.54 11.91
N LEU A 343 -9.86 -7.36 10.60
CA LEU A 343 -10.48 -6.19 9.99
C LEU A 343 -11.81 -6.59 9.37
N GLN A 344 -12.81 -5.72 9.49
CA GLN A 344 -14.08 -5.89 8.82
C GLN A 344 -14.64 -4.53 8.38
N ALA A 345 -15.01 -4.43 7.11
CA ALA A 345 -15.82 -3.33 6.59
C ALA A 345 -17.24 -3.85 6.35
N THR A 346 -18.24 -3.11 6.84
CA THR A 346 -19.67 -3.49 6.76
C THR A 346 -20.51 -2.33 6.32
N SER A 347 -21.66 -2.60 5.72
CA SER A 347 -22.72 -1.61 5.51
C SER A 347 -24.12 -2.22 5.65
N SER A 348 -25.05 -1.40 6.14
CA SER A 348 -26.48 -1.72 6.19
C SER A 348 -27.31 -0.83 5.26
N GLY A 349 -26.73 0.20 4.65
CA GLY A 349 -27.46 1.17 3.81
C GLY A 349 -26.66 1.65 2.61
N ASP A 350 -25.42 2.00 2.82
CA ASP A 350 -24.52 2.51 1.81
C ASP A 350 -23.85 1.40 0.98
N LEU A 351 -23.38 1.72 -0.23
CA LEU A 351 -22.54 0.88 -1.08
C LEU A 351 -21.20 1.59 -1.26
N PHE A 352 -20.12 0.97 -0.86
CA PHE A 352 -18.77 1.47 -1.12
C PHE A 352 -17.80 0.34 -1.49
N PHE A 353 -16.59 0.68 -1.87
CA PHE A 353 -15.54 -0.27 -2.18
C PHE A 353 -14.36 -0.08 -1.20
N LEU A 354 -13.96 -1.15 -0.50
CA LEU A 354 -12.73 -1.10 0.27
C LEU A 354 -11.54 -1.14 -0.70
N GLY A 355 -10.91 0.02 -0.90
CA GLY A 355 -9.85 0.24 -1.87
C GLY A 355 -8.48 -0.27 -1.42
N GLY A 356 -8.36 -0.65 -0.16
CA GLY A 356 -7.14 -1.15 0.45
C GLY A 356 -6.82 -0.49 1.78
N PHE A 357 -5.72 -0.90 2.38
CA PHE A 357 -5.26 -0.32 3.65
C PHE A 357 -3.76 -0.55 3.86
N ALA A 358 -3.16 0.26 4.75
CA ALA A 358 -1.83 0.05 5.28
C ALA A 358 -1.89 -0.10 6.79
N THR A 359 -1.06 -0.97 7.36
CA THR A 359 -0.96 -1.16 8.80
C THR A 359 0.43 -0.81 9.29
N GLY A 360 0.53 -0.26 10.51
CA GLY A 360 1.79 -0.05 11.20
C GLY A 360 1.60 -0.47 12.66
N ILE A 361 1.86 -1.75 12.98
CA ILE A 361 1.63 -2.33 14.31
C ILE A 361 2.98 -2.57 14.98
N SER A 362 3.18 -2.05 16.20
CA SER A 362 4.38 -2.33 16.99
C SER A 362 4.60 -3.82 17.13
N THR A 363 5.83 -4.27 16.86
CA THR A 363 6.18 -5.70 16.89
C THR A 363 7.51 -5.93 17.58
N LEU A 364 7.66 -7.09 18.22
CA LEU A 364 8.94 -7.63 18.62
C LEU A 364 9.60 -8.26 17.39
N PHE A 365 10.67 -7.64 16.91
CA PHE A 365 11.40 -8.10 15.74
C PHE A 365 12.86 -7.63 15.75
N PRO A 366 13.85 -8.49 15.43
CA PRO A 366 15.24 -8.05 15.24
C PRO A 366 15.37 -7.28 13.92
N VAL A 367 16.04 -6.13 13.94
CA VAL A 367 16.25 -5.27 12.76
C VAL A 367 17.75 -5.06 12.54
N PHE A 368 18.25 -5.41 11.37
CA PHE A 368 19.67 -5.32 11.00
C PHE A 368 19.97 -4.22 9.98
N SER A 369 19.02 -3.37 9.66
CA SER A 369 19.14 -2.33 8.63
C SER A 369 20.21 -1.26 8.92
N GLU A 370 20.69 -1.15 10.16
CA GLU A 370 21.79 -0.26 10.55
C GLU A 370 23.17 -0.93 10.43
N SER A 371 23.22 -2.20 10.02
CA SER A 371 24.47 -2.90 9.77
C SER A 371 25.21 -2.30 8.57
N THR A 372 26.54 -2.30 8.64
CA THR A 372 27.38 -1.70 7.61
C THR A 372 28.42 -2.65 7.09
N LYS A 373 28.78 -2.53 5.80
CA LYS A 373 29.94 -3.18 5.18
C LYS A 373 30.90 -2.10 4.68
N THR A 374 32.13 -2.17 5.13
CA THR A 374 33.21 -1.26 4.70
C THR A 374 34.41 -2.06 4.18
N TYR A 375 35.31 -1.42 3.45
CA TYR A 375 36.55 -2.04 3.01
C TYR A 375 37.75 -1.11 3.16
N VAL A 376 38.92 -1.73 3.25
CA VAL A 376 40.20 -1.04 3.14
C VAL A 376 41.13 -1.78 2.17
N ASN A 377 41.85 -1.03 1.36
CA ASN A 377 42.90 -1.59 0.52
C ASN A 377 44.12 -1.84 1.40
N VAL A 378 44.44 -3.11 1.66
CA VAL A 378 45.56 -3.52 2.53
C VAL A 378 46.88 -3.39 1.80
N SER A 379 46.90 -3.73 0.51
CA SER A 379 48.11 -3.65 -0.33
C SER A 379 48.57 -2.20 -0.54
N ARG A 380 47.62 -1.27 -0.63
CA ARG A 380 47.90 0.14 -0.91
C ARG A 380 46.96 1.04 -0.10
N PRO A 381 47.22 1.25 1.21
CA PRO A 381 46.32 2.00 2.08
C PRO A 381 45.99 3.42 1.55
N GLY A 382 44.70 3.77 1.54
CA GLY A 382 44.20 5.08 1.09
C GLY A 382 44.22 5.29 -0.43
N LYS A 383 44.55 4.26 -1.23
CA LYS A 383 44.47 4.33 -2.69
C LYS A 383 43.29 3.52 -3.24
N PRO A 384 42.75 3.90 -4.41
CA PRO A 384 41.75 3.10 -5.11
C PRO A 384 42.24 1.67 -5.34
N VAL A 385 41.30 0.72 -5.27
CA VAL A 385 41.55 -0.70 -5.51
C VAL A 385 41.81 -0.94 -7.00
N ILE A 386 42.85 -1.68 -7.31
CA ILE A 386 43.15 -2.18 -8.67
C ILE A 386 43.33 -3.70 -8.67
N PRO A 387 43.27 -4.37 -9.83
CA PRO A 387 43.52 -5.80 -9.92
C PRO A 387 44.87 -6.20 -9.28
N GLY A 388 44.85 -7.24 -8.45
CA GLY A 388 46.01 -7.72 -7.68
C GLY A 388 46.12 -7.16 -6.27
N ASP A 389 45.30 -6.13 -5.89
CA ASP A 389 45.32 -5.64 -4.52
C ASP A 389 44.58 -6.61 -3.57
N THR A 390 45.05 -6.68 -2.32
CA THR A 390 44.32 -7.32 -1.22
C THR A 390 43.42 -6.32 -0.53
N VAL A 391 42.17 -6.70 -0.39
CA VAL A 391 41.09 -5.85 0.24
C VAL A 391 40.61 -6.55 1.50
N LYS A 392 40.54 -5.82 2.61
CA LYS A 392 39.91 -6.29 3.84
C LYS A 392 38.51 -5.70 3.96
N TYR A 393 37.49 -6.54 3.97
CA TYR A 393 36.11 -6.16 4.30
C TYR A 393 35.90 -6.23 5.81
N THR A 394 35.12 -5.29 6.33
CA THR A 394 34.63 -5.29 7.71
C THR A 394 33.11 -5.15 7.67
N LEU A 395 32.42 -6.12 8.26
CA LEU A 395 30.98 -6.11 8.44
C LEU A 395 30.68 -5.79 9.91
N ASN A 396 29.95 -4.71 10.16
CA ASN A 396 29.47 -4.36 11.48
C ASN A 396 27.98 -4.71 11.54
N VAL A 397 27.65 -5.76 12.30
CA VAL A 397 26.27 -6.25 12.42
C VAL A 397 25.64 -5.66 13.67
N VAL A 398 24.58 -4.90 13.49
CA VAL A 398 23.85 -4.23 14.56
C VAL A 398 22.39 -4.66 14.54
N ASN A 399 21.93 -5.28 15.63
CA ASN A 399 20.50 -5.47 15.83
C ASN A 399 19.94 -4.22 16.53
N SER A 400 19.27 -3.36 15.78
CA SER A 400 18.61 -2.14 16.27
C SER A 400 17.10 -2.35 16.52
N GLY A 401 16.60 -3.57 16.33
CA GLY A 401 15.20 -3.92 16.54
C GLY A 401 14.79 -4.05 18.00
N SER A 402 13.57 -4.46 18.20
CA SER A 402 12.93 -4.59 19.52
C SER A 402 13.05 -5.99 20.14
N ASP A 403 13.63 -6.94 19.42
CA ASP A 403 13.80 -8.32 19.89
C ASP A 403 15.22 -8.85 19.66
N THR A 404 15.56 -9.90 20.40
CA THR A 404 16.81 -10.64 20.26
C THR A 404 16.75 -11.50 19.01
N SER A 405 17.82 -11.50 18.23
CA SER A 405 17.94 -12.42 17.11
C SER A 405 18.56 -13.74 17.55
N ILE A 406 17.93 -14.85 17.25
CA ILE A 406 18.38 -16.21 17.56
C ILE A 406 18.73 -16.90 16.25
N GLY A 407 19.90 -17.58 16.20
CA GLY A 407 20.34 -18.32 15.02
C GLY A 407 20.68 -17.41 13.83
N THR A 408 21.20 -16.22 14.11
CA THR A 408 21.59 -15.27 13.05
C THR A 408 22.73 -15.83 12.22
N VAL A 409 22.52 -15.88 10.89
CA VAL A 409 23.53 -16.28 9.93
C VAL A 409 23.90 -15.10 9.04
N LEU A 410 25.16 -14.71 9.06
CA LEU A 410 25.71 -13.68 8.18
C LEU A 410 26.37 -14.35 6.97
N ARG A 411 25.96 -13.98 5.77
CA ARG A 411 26.56 -14.44 4.51
C ARG A 411 27.02 -13.25 3.70
N ASP A 412 28.24 -13.33 3.19
CA ASP A 412 28.80 -12.32 2.30
C ASP A 412 29.20 -12.94 0.96
N THR A 413 28.34 -12.80 -0.04
CA THR A 413 28.64 -13.35 -1.37
C THR A 413 29.71 -12.52 -2.05
N LEU A 414 30.87 -13.11 -2.28
CA LEU A 414 31.96 -12.47 -3.02
C LEU A 414 31.63 -12.44 -4.53
N PRO A 415 31.78 -11.28 -5.20
CA PRO A 415 31.69 -11.21 -6.66
C PRO A 415 32.78 -12.06 -7.32
N ALA A 416 32.53 -12.49 -8.56
CA ALA A 416 33.41 -13.38 -9.32
C ALA A 416 34.84 -12.80 -9.55
N GLU A 417 34.97 -11.49 -9.48
CA GLU A 417 36.22 -10.76 -9.63
C GLU A 417 37.12 -10.81 -8.38
N LEU A 418 36.59 -11.31 -7.26
CA LEU A 418 37.33 -11.41 -6.01
C LEU A 418 37.70 -12.87 -5.71
N THR A 419 38.88 -13.05 -5.19
CA THR A 419 39.37 -14.38 -4.69
C THR A 419 39.47 -14.28 -3.17
N TYR A 420 38.89 -15.26 -2.48
CA TYR A 420 38.99 -15.36 -1.04
C TYR A 420 40.45 -15.65 -0.61
N VAL A 421 40.91 -15.04 0.48
CA VAL A 421 42.21 -15.33 1.09
C VAL A 421 42.02 -16.36 2.21
N PRO A 422 42.47 -17.60 2.06
CA PRO A 422 42.27 -18.64 3.07
C PRO A 422 42.81 -18.25 4.45
N GLY A 423 42.09 -18.64 5.51
CA GLY A 423 42.46 -18.37 6.90
C GLY A 423 42.32 -16.89 7.31
N SER A 424 41.61 -16.10 6.54
CA SER A 424 41.43 -14.65 6.82
C SER A 424 40.16 -14.28 7.60
N LEU A 425 39.35 -15.27 7.98
CA LEU A 425 38.15 -15.05 8.74
C LEU A 425 38.46 -14.65 10.19
N GLN A 426 37.82 -13.60 10.68
CA GLN A 426 38.00 -13.11 12.04
C GLN A 426 36.77 -12.42 12.57
N ILE A 427 36.36 -12.71 13.79
CA ILE A 427 35.43 -11.90 14.57
C ILE A 427 36.25 -10.87 15.34
N THR A 428 36.18 -9.60 14.97
CA THR A 428 37.05 -8.55 15.53
C THR A 428 36.55 -8.01 16.86
N SER A 429 35.23 -8.13 17.16
CA SER A 429 34.64 -7.69 18.42
C SER A 429 33.33 -8.44 18.70
N GLY A 430 32.87 -8.43 19.95
CA GLY A 430 31.66 -9.12 20.40
C GLY A 430 31.95 -10.55 20.92
N ALA A 431 30.88 -11.34 21.02
CA ALA A 431 31.00 -12.74 21.44
C ALA A 431 31.86 -13.53 20.43
N ASN A 432 32.66 -14.50 20.95
CA ASN A 432 33.52 -15.35 20.15
C ASN A 432 34.58 -14.59 19.32
N ALA A 433 35.01 -13.39 19.76
CA ALA A 433 36.08 -12.63 19.10
C ALA A 433 37.37 -13.45 18.98
N GLY A 434 38.09 -13.32 17.83
CA GLY A 434 39.30 -14.05 17.52
C GLY A 434 39.36 -14.49 16.08
N ALA A 435 40.50 -15.05 15.66
CA ALA A 435 40.63 -15.69 14.36
C ALA A 435 39.71 -16.91 14.28
N LYS A 436 39.22 -17.19 13.08
CA LYS A 436 38.31 -18.29 12.77
C LYS A 436 38.91 -19.16 11.68
N THR A 437 38.48 -20.43 11.66
CA THR A 437 38.85 -21.35 10.59
C THR A 437 37.95 -21.20 9.38
N ASP A 438 38.35 -21.79 8.24
CA ASP A 438 37.53 -21.86 7.04
C ASP A 438 36.68 -23.13 6.99
N VAL A 439 36.81 -24.01 8.00
CA VAL A 439 36.20 -25.33 8.02
C VAL A 439 34.79 -25.28 8.54
N SER A 440 33.87 -25.92 7.83
CA SER A 440 32.47 -25.95 8.23
C SER A 440 32.26 -26.70 9.54
N GLY A 441 31.59 -26.08 10.49
CA GLY A 441 31.04 -26.70 11.72
C GLY A 441 32.03 -26.89 12.86
N ASP A 442 33.25 -26.34 12.80
CA ASP A 442 34.24 -26.43 13.89
C ASP A 442 34.30 -25.18 14.78
N ASP A 443 33.92 -24.03 14.22
CA ASP A 443 33.71 -22.80 14.99
C ASP A 443 32.54 -21.94 14.43
N GLN A 444 32.54 -20.63 14.65
CA GLN A 444 31.44 -19.74 14.22
C GLN A 444 31.60 -19.19 12.80
N ALA A 445 32.60 -19.63 12.03
CA ALA A 445 32.79 -19.18 10.66
C ALA A 445 33.17 -20.34 9.74
N GLU A 446 32.88 -20.17 8.47
CA GLU A 446 33.29 -21.09 7.41
C GLU A 446 33.44 -20.36 6.09
N TYR A 447 34.19 -20.93 5.15
CA TYR A 447 34.19 -20.49 3.77
C TYR A 447 33.62 -21.59 2.86
N ASP A 448 32.45 -21.35 2.31
CA ASP A 448 31.86 -22.24 1.32
C ASP A 448 32.45 -21.95 -0.07
N SER A 449 33.36 -22.84 -0.49
CA SER A 449 34.06 -22.73 -1.77
C SER A 449 33.16 -22.98 -3.00
N GLN A 450 32.02 -23.62 -2.83
CA GLN A 450 31.08 -23.88 -3.92
C GLN A 450 30.24 -22.66 -4.25
N THR A 451 29.86 -21.91 -3.24
CA THR A 451 29.05 -20.71 -3.39
C THR A 451 29.84 -19.40 -3.27
N HIS A 452 31.17 -19.48 -3.02
CA HIS A 452 32.05 -18.32 -2.77
C HIS A 452 31.59 -17.43 -1.62
N ASN A 453 31.06 -18.03 -0.56
CA ASN A 453 30.51 -17.29 0.58
C ASN A 453 31.32 -17.51 1.87
N PRO A 454 31.95 -16.49 2.47
CA PRO A 454 32.17 -16.44 3.90
C PRO A 454 30.83 -16.46 4.66
N ILE A 455 30.73 -17.37 5.63
CA ILE A 455 29.51 -17.52 6.46
C ILE A 455 29.93 -17.38 7.92
N MET A 456 29.16 -16.68 8.73
CA MET A 456 29.30 -16.58 10.19
C MET A 456 27.94 -16.86 10.87
N THR A 457 27.98 -17.65 11.96
CA THR A 457 26.80 -18.10 12.71
C THR A 457 26.87 -17.69 14.19
#